data_4fbef4f1142d365e348f1e3fe1c4f2f6
#
_entry.id   4fbef4f1142d365e348f1e3fe1c4f2f6
#
_cell.length_a   1.000
_cell.length_b   1.000
_cell.length_c   1.000
_cell.angle_alpha   90.00
_cell.angle_beta   90.00
_cell.angle_gamma   90.00
#
_symmetry.space_group_name_H-M   'P 1'
#
loop_
_entity.id
_entity.type
_entity.pdbx_description
1 polymer ?
#
loop_
_entity_poly.entity_id
_entity_poly.type
_entity_poly.pdbx_seq_one_letter_code
_entity_poly.pdbx_strand_id
1 'polypeptide(L)'
;MKPFFQRYFFAGRRMCRRALPALLALLLPVLSGCHGSRGLRAFAVPEEFDASKEYEITFWAKNDTNKTQTAIYERAIDDFESLYPNITVNLRLYTDYGKIYNDVITNIATNTTPNVCITYPDHIATYLSGTNLVVPLEELMADERYGLGGSGVLFDSTPKDEIIPQFLEECSFGGHYYALPFMRSTEACYINRTYVEALGYELPKALTWDFVWEVSEAAMEQDGEGNFLVNGQKVMIPFIYKSTDNMMIQMLRQKGAGYSTDEGEILLFNDTTKELLYTIAEHAATGAFSTFKISSYPANFLNAGQCIFAIDSTAGATWMGTDAPLCDISPDKLVRFETEVMAIPQFDPDHPQMISQGPSVCVFNKTDPGEVLASWLFTQYLLTNEVQIAYSQTEGYVPVTSKARETDEYRDYLAGCGKDDEMHYDVKIKAADLLLDNVGNTFVTPVFNGSASLRDGAGQLIENTVKSVRRSQEINDEYMDKLYGDVASLYRLDQPGGKGEDAFGAKKELGKLPATSVILLSSLAGVWLLIFLYLALQASKNKRNKE
;
A
#
# COMPACT_ATOMS: atom_id res chain seq x y z
N MET A 1 25.37 3.23 75.49
CA MET A 1 25.18 2.62 74.18
C MET A 1 23.67 2.37 73.82
N LYS A 2 22.75 3.19 74.21
CA LYS A 2 21.30 3.02 73.91
C LYS A 2 20.63 4.07 73.02
N PRO A 3 21.24 5.19 72.55
CA PRO A 3 20.50 6.10 71.70
C PRO A 3 20.72 5.90 70.17
N PHE A 4 21.67 5.03 69.76
CA PHE A 4 21.99 4.87 68.32
C PHE A 4 21.03 3.97 67.57
N PHE A 5 20.47 2.95 68.25
CA PHE A 5 19.54 1.97 67.61
C PHE A 5 18.12 2.52 67.40
N GLN A 6 17.67 3.48 68.15
CA GLN A 6 16.31 4.05 67.97
C GLN A 6 16.18 4.95 66.73
N ARG A 7 17.24 5.61 66.27
CA ARG A 7 17.21 6.47 65.08
C ARG A 7 17.08 5.69 63.79
N TYR A 8 17.67 4.51 63.69
CA TYR A 8 17.54 3.68 62.49
C TYR A 8 16.16 2.98 62.35
N PHE A 9 15.49 2.71 63.45
CA PHE A 9 14.17 2.08 63.46
C PHE A 9 13.04 3.04 62.99
N PHE A 10 13.17 4.32 63.27
CA PHE A 10 12.19 5.32 62.79
C PHE A 10 12.44 5.76 61.35
N ALA A 11 13.66 5.71 60.86
CA ALA A 11 13.99 6.00 59.47
C ALA A 11 13.47 4.90 58.52
N GLY A 12 13.59 3.62 58.89
CA GLY A 12 13.07 2.49 58.12
C GLY A 12 11.54 2.47 57.97
N ARG A 13 10.83 2.89 59.05
CA ARG A 13 9.34 2.99 59.01
C ARG A 13 8.82 4.14 58.15
N ARG A 14 9.54 5.24 58.04
CA ARG A 14 9.19 6.38 57.15
C ARG A 14 9.54 6.05 55.68
N MET A 15 10.60 5.31 55.45
CA MET A 15 10.99 4.84 54.11
C MET A 15 10.01 3.83 53.56
N CYS A 16 9.56 2.83 54.35
CA CYS A 16 8.57 1.85 53.90
C CYS A 16 7.18 2.47 53.64
N ARG A 17 6.76 3.49 54.43
CA ARG A 17 5.48 4.17 54.19
C ARG A 17 5.48 5.10 52.98
N ARG A 18 6.65 5.53 52.48
CA ARG A 18 6.81 6.34 51.26
C ARG A 18 7.13 5.49 50.03
N ALA A 19 7.72 4.32 50.21
CA ALA A 19 8.05 3.39 49.13
C ALA A 19 6.81 2.64 48.59
N LEU A 20 5.85 2.32 49.45
CA LEU A 20 4.63 1.61 49.05
C LEU A 20 3.75 2.36 48.04
N PRO A 21 3.43 3.66 48.25
CA PRO A 21 2.68 4.44 47.25
C PRO A 21 3.52 4.72 45.98
N ALA A 22 4.84 4.83 46.08
CA ALA A 22 5.71 4.97 44.92
C ALA A 22 5.80 3.68 44.10
N LEU A 23 5.79 2.52 44.75
CA LEU A 23 5.73 1.20 44.10
C LEU A 23 4.35 0.95 43.44
N LEU A 24 3.26 1.36 44.11
CA LEU A 24 1.90 1.33 43.54
C LEU A 24 1.75 2.30 42.35
N ALA A 25 2.36 3.48 42.42
CA ALA A 25 2.35 4.45 41.31
C ALA A 25 3.20 3.98 40.12
N LEU A 26 4.23 3.15 40.33
CA LEU A 26 5.03 2.49 39.29
C LEU A 26 4.35 1.26 38.70
N LEU A 27 3.43 0.60 39.44
CA LEU A 27 2.65 -0.55 38.96
C LEU A 27 1.42 -0.13 38.16
N LEU A 28 0.85 1.05 38.43
CA LEU A 28 -0.32 1.57 37.69
C LEU A 28 -0.10 1.71 36.17
N PRO A 29 1.02 2.25 35.67
CA PRO A 29 1.27 2.30 34.23
C PRO A 29 1.58 0.95 33.60
N VAL A 30 2.04 -0.04 34.37
CA VAL A 30 2.26 -1.41 33.86
C VAL A 30 0.94 -2.16 33.73
N LEU A 31 -0.07 -1.84 34.54
CA LEU A 31 -1.41 -2.41 34.45
C LEU A 31 -2.29 -1.72 33.41
N SER A 32 -1.96 -0.48 33.02
CA SER A 32 -2.61 0.25 31.95
C SER A 32 -1.91 0.09 30.59
N GLY A 33 -0.84 -0.68 30.52
CA GLY A 33 -0.12 -0.94 29.29
C GLY A 33 -0.85 -1.90 28.36
N CYS A 34 -0.99 -1.49 27.12
CA CYS A 34 -1.53 -2.23 25.98
C CYS A 34 -3.05 -2.43 25.98
N HIS A 35 -3.76 -1.34 25.81
CA HIS A 35 -5.10 -1.40 25.24
C HIS A 35 -4.95 -1.31 23.70
N GLY A 36 -4.64 -2.44 23.04
CA GLY A 36 -4.82 -2.56 21.62
C GLY A 36 -6.32 -2.64 21.28
N SER A 37 -6.66 -2.78 20.01
CA SER A 37 -8.04 -2.94 19.48
C SER A 37 -8.86 -4.07 20.14
N ARG A 38 -8.29 -4.81 21.07
CA ARG A 38 -8.92 -5.93 21.83
C ARG A 38 -10.20 -5.56 22.57
N GLY A 39 -10.57 -4.30 22.65
CA GLY A 39 -11.79 -3.84 23.34
C GLY A 39 -12.83 -3.21 22.42
N LEU A 40 -12.56 -3.07 21.11
CA LEU A 40 -13.54 -2.51 20.19
C LEU A 40 -14.67 -3.51 19.96
N ARG A 41 -15.91 -3.03 20.10
CA ARG A 41 -17.09 -3.79 19.70
C ARG A 41 -17.21 -3.74 18.18
N ALA A 42 -17.92 -4.70 17.60
CA ALA A 42 -18.33 -4.58 16.21
C ALA A 42 -19.13 -3.28 16.05
N PHE A 43 -18.86 -2.57 14.96
CA PHE A 43 -19.59 -1.36 14.64
C PHE A 43 -21.04 -1.70 14.27
N ALA A 44 -21.95 -0.85 14.67
CA ALA A 44 -23.34 -0.87 14.23
C ALA A 44 -23.72 0.58 13.89
N VAL A 45 -24.44 0.76 12.80
CA VAL A 45 -24.87 2.09 12.34
C VAL A 45 -25.78 2.72 13.41
N PRO A 46 -25.49 3.92 13.93
CA PRO A 46 -26.35 4.57 14.89
C PRO A 46 -27.68 5.02 14.24
N GLU A 47 -28.77 5.00 15.02
CA GLU A 47 -30.09 5.43 14.52
C GLU A 47 -30.10 6.88 14.06
N GLU A 48 -29.31 7.75 14.71
CA GLU A 48 -29.20 9.18 14.37
C GLU A 48 -27.75 9.66 14.52
N PHE A 49 -27.35 10.55 13.61
CA PHE A 49 -26.12 11.31 13.74
C PHE A 49 -26.35 12.51 14.67
N ASP A 50 -25.60 12.59 15.75
CA ASP A 50 -25.71 13.70 16.68
C ASP A 50 -24.95 14.93 16.17
N ALA A 51 -25.66 15.78 15.44
CA ALA A 51 -25.10 17.03 14.89
C ALA A 51 -24.78 18.08 15.96
N SER A 52 -25.20 17.87 17.22
CA SER A 52 -24.87 18.79 18.34
C SER A 52 -23.53 18.49 18.99
N LYS A 53 -22.95 17.32 18.68
CA LYS A 53 -21.67 16.86 19.20
C LYS A 53 -20.55 17.19 18.21
N GLU A 54 -19.43 17.68 18.75
CA GLU A 54 -18.21 17.89 17.98
C GLU A 54 -17.47 16.56 17.77
N TYR A 55 -17.02 16.32 16.52
CA TYR A 55 -16.23 15.18 16.14
C TYR A 55 -14.90 15.65 15.55
N GLU A 56 -13.83 15.02 15.97
CA GLU A 56 -12.49 15.24 15.41
C GLU A 56 -12.01 13.94 14.79
N ILE A 57 -11.84 13.92 13.47
CA ILE A 57 -11.40 12.75 12.72
C ILE A 57 -10.04 13.00 12.09
N THR A 58 -9.25 11.94 11.94
CA THR A 58 -7.94 11.99 11.28
C THR A 58 -8.01 11.29 9.94
N PHE A 59 -7.51 11.97 8.91
CA PHE A 59 -7.42 11.47 7.55
C PHE A 59 -5.95 11.29 7.15
N TRP A 60 -5.55 10.04 6.84
CA TRP A 60 -4.19 9.72 6.39
C TRP A 60 -4.17 9.47 4.89
N ALA A 61 -3.39 10.25 4.16
CA ALA A 61 -3.29 10.18 2.71
C ALA A 61 -1.84 10.23 2.24
N LYS A 62 -1.59 9.74 1.04
CA LYS A 62 -0.29 9.89 0.38
C LYS A 62 -0.18 11.32 -0.15
N ASN A 63 0.96 11.93 0.10
CA ASN A 63 1.40 13.13 -0.58
C ASN A 63 2.49 12.71 -1.58
N ASP A 64 2.15 12.66 -2.85
CA ASP A 64 3.18 12.73 -3.87
C ASP A 64 3.78 14.13 -3.87
N THR A 65 4.92 14.31 -4.50
CA THR A 65 5.52 15.61 -4.76
C THR A 65 4.60 16.52 -5.60
N ASN A 66 3.47 16.00 -6.06
CA ASN A 66 2.41 16.73 -6.76
C ASN A 66 1.57 17.54 -5.75
N LYS A 67 1.88 18.84 -5.64
CA LYS A 67 1.17 19.77 -4.73
C LYS A 67 -0.31 19.93 -5.09
N THR A 68 -0.69 19.67 -6.34
CA THR A 68 -2.08 19.77 -6.78
C THR A 68 -2.95 18.75 -6.07
N GLN A 69 -2.46 17.53 -5.85
CA GLN A 69 -3.19 16.50 -5.11
C GLN A 69 -3.42 16.91 -3.64
N THR A 70 -2.43 17.52 -3.00
CA THR A 70 -2.58 18.05 -1.64
C THR A 70 -3.66 19.11 -1.58
N ALA A 71 -3.65 20.07 -2.51
CA ALA A 71 -4.64 21.13 -2.56
C ALA A 71 -6.08 20.61 -2.79
N ILE A 72 -6.24 19.48 -3.50
CA ILE A 72 -7.55 18.83 -3.67
C ILE A 72 -8.05 18.24 -2.35
N TYR A 73 -7.19 17.57 -1.59
CA TYR A 73 -7.57 17.08 -0.26
C TYR A 73 -7.95 18.23 0.69
N GLU A 74 -7.16 19.30 0.72
CA GLU A 74 -7.43 20.46 1.56
C GLU A 74 -8.77 21.11 1.18
N ARG A 75 -9.04 21.29 -0.12
CA ARG A 75 -10.33 21.81 -0.58
C ARG A 75 -11.49 20.87 -0.22
N ALA A 76 -11.33 19.56 -0.43
CA ALA A 76 -12.37 18.60 -0.08
C ALA A 76 -12.70 18.62 1.42
N ILE A 77 -11.71 18.87 2.27
CA ILE A 77 -11.89 19.03 3.72
C ILE A 77 -12.65 20.33 4.00
N ASP A 78 -12.21 21.46 3.47
CA ASP A 78 -12.84 22.76 3.69
C ASP A 78 -14.32 22.76 3.27
N ASP A 79 -14.62 22.18 2.10
CA ASP A 79 -15.98 22.08 1.57
C ASP A 79 -16.84 21.12 2.42
N PHE A 80 -16.28 19.99 2.83
CA PHE A 80 -16.96 19.04 3.72
C PHE A 80 -17.26 19.65 5.10
N GLU A 81 -16.29 20.33 5.73
CA GLU A 81 -16.47 21.00 7.02
C GLU A 81 -17.49 22.15 6.94
N SER A 82 -17.62 22.79 5.78
CA SER A 82 -18.66 23.80 5.54
C SER A 82 -20.07 23.21 5.57
N LEU A 83 -20.23 21.94 5.15
CA LEU A 83 -21.49 21.21 5.21
C LEU A 83 -21.75 20.59 6.58
N TYR A 84 -20.70 20.13 7.25
CA TYR A 84 -20.74 19.50 8.58
C TYR A 84 -19.85 20.27 9.57
N PRO A 85 -20.25 21.46 10.03
CA PRO A 85 -19.40 22.33 10.86
C PRO A 85 -19.06 21.74 12.23
N ASN A 86 -19.71 20.66 12.63
CA ASN A 86 -19.43 19.89 13.84
C ASN A 86 -18.43 18.75 13.64
N ILE A 87 -17.86 18.60 12.43
CA ILE A 87 -16.82 17.62 12.13
C ILE A 87 -15.55 18.37 11.72
N THR A 88 -14.43 18.08 12.38
CA THR A 88 -13.11 18.59 12.01
C THR A 88 -12.27 17.45 11.46
N VAL A 89 -11.66 17.63 10.27
CA VAL A 89 -10.84 16.63 9.58
C VAL A 89 -9.37 17.02 9.62
N ASN A 90 -8.57 16.27 10.37
CA ASN A 90 -7.13 16.49 10.48
C ASN A 90 -6.37 15.67 9.43
N LEU A 91 -5.89 16.31 8.39
CA LEU A 91 -5.11 15.70 7.33
C LEU A 91 -3.67 15.41 7.79
N ARG A 92 -3.22 14.16 7.59
CA ARG A 92 -1.81 13.77 7.71
C ARG A 92 -1.32 13.17 6.41
N LEU A 93 -0.27 13.76 5.84
CA LEU A 93 0.31 13.36 4.57
C LEU A 93 1.57 12.50 4.77
N TYR A 94 1.71 11.52 3.88
CA TYR A 94 2.83 10.59 3.83
C TYR A 94 3.46 10.58 2.44
N THR A 95 4.74 10.32 2.35
CA THR A 95 5.46 10.29 1.06
C THR A 95 5.17 9.03 0.24
N ASP A 96 4.77 7.93 0.89
CA ASP A 96 4.44 6.67 0.23
C ASP A 96 3.46 5.80 1.05
N TYR A 97 2.80 4.86 0.38
CA TYR A 97 1.84 3.95 1.00
C TYR A 97 2.47 2.96 1.99
N GLY A 98 3.75 2.59 1.78
CA GLY A 98 4.47 1.70 2.69
C GLY A 98 4.67 2.34 4.07
N LYS A 99 4.89 3.67 4.12
CA LYS A 99 4.94 4.41 5.39
C LYS A 99 3.59 4.47 6.07
N ILE A 100 2.50 4.70 5.32
CA ILE A 100 1.15 4.62 5.88
C ILE A 100 0.92 3.24 6.49
N TYR A 101 1.22 2.18 5.73
CA TYR A 101 1.08 0.79 6.17
C TYR A 101 1.82 0.51 7.49
N ASN A 102 3.10 0.87 7.56
CA ASN A 102 3.93 0.64 8.75
C ASN A 102 3.43 1.45 9.96
N ASP A 103 3.01 2.69 9.75
CA ASP A 103 2.47 3.52 10.82
C ASP A 103 1.13 2.98 11.31
N VAL A 104 0.22 2.54 10.42
CA VAL A 104 -1.05 1.92 10.84
C VAL A 104 -0.76 0.69 11.71
N ILE A 105 0.09 -0.23 11.28
CA ILE A 105 0.45 -1.43 12.06
C ILE A 105 1.00 -1.07 13.44
N THR A 106 1.87 -0.08 13.51
CA THR A 106 2.42 0.40 14.78
C THR A 106 1.33 0.97 15.69
N ASN A 107 0.37 1.71 15.11
CA ASN A 107 -0.71 2.36 15.86
C ASN A 107 -1.84 1.40 16.26
N ILE A 108 -1.94 0.21 15.66
CA ILE A 108 -2.89 -0.83 16.11
C ILE A 108 -2.65 -1.19 17.59
N ALA A 109 -1.39 -1.38 17.98
CA ALA A 109 -1.03 -1.77 19.34
C ALA A 109 -1.38 -0.70 20.39
N THR A 110 -1.41 0.56 20.01
CA THR A 110 -1.68 1.71 20.88
C THR A 110 -3.12 2.24 20.77
N ASN A 111 -3.93 1.68 19.86
CA ASN A 111 -5.29 2.13 19.55
C ASN A 111 -5.34 3.61 19.10
N THR A 112 -4.34 4.01 18.30
CA THR A 112 -4.20 5.37 17.74
C THR A 112 -4.21 5.36 16.21
N THR A 113 -4.88 4.37 15.60
CA THR A 113 -5.10 4.31 14.17
C THR A 113 -5.87 5.54 13.66
N PRO A 114 -5.71 5.95 12.38
CA PRO A 114 -6.51 7.03 11.82
C PRO A 114 -8.01 6.68 11.84
N ASN A 115 -8.85 7.65 11.53
CA ASN A 115 -10.27 7.42 11.30
C ASN A 115 -10.51 6.99 9.85
N VAL A 116 -9.89 7.70 8.91
CA VAL A 116 -9.97 7.44 7.47
C VAL A 116 -8.55 7.29 6.93
N CYS A 117 -8.34 6.30 6.08
CA CYS A 117 -7.03 6.04 5.51
C CYS A 117 -7.14 5.69 4.02
N ILE A 118 -6.36 6.38 3.18
CA ILE A 118 -6.16 5.97 1.79
C ILE A 118 -5.02 4.95 1.74
N THR A 119 -5.31 3.74 1.24
CA THR A 119 -4.36 2.62 1.21
C THR A 119 -4.77 1.57 0.18
N TYR A 120 -4.02 0.48 0.09
CA TYR A 120 -4.33 -0.64 -0.80
C TYR A 120 -5.08 -1.77 -0.08
N PRO A 121 -5.91 -2.56 -0.78
CA PRO A 121 -6.60 -3.73 -0.22
C PRO A 121 -5.66 -4.71 0.48
N ASP A 122 -4.49 -5.02 -0.07
CA ASP A 122 -3.46 -5.87 0.55
C ASP A 122 -3.02 -5.40 1.93
N HIS A 123 -2.91 -4.08 2.12
CA HIS A 123 -2.59 -3.47 3.40
C HIS A 123 -3.75 -3.64 4.39
N ILE A 124 -4.99 -3.40 3.91
CA ILE A 124 -6.20 -3.53 4.74
C ILE A 124 -6.34 -4.96 5.27
N ALA A 125 -6.08 -5.97 4.43
CA ALA A 125 -6.11 -7.38 4.85
C ALA A 125 -5.20 -7.64 6.07
N THR A 126 -4.03 -6.99 6.11
CA THR A 126 -3.14 -7.08 7.29
C THR A 126 -3.72 -6.35 8.50
N TYR A 127 -4.41 -5.20 8.31
CA TYR A 127 -5.06 -4.45 9.39
C TYR A 127 -6.17 -5.25 10.07
N LEU A 128 -6.83 -6.16 9.34
CA LEU A 128 -7.86 -7.06 9.88
C LEU A 128 -7.33 -8.04 10.94
N SER A 129 -6.01 -8.15 11.11
CA SER A 129 -5.42 -8.88 12.25
C SER A 129 -5.83 -8.28 13.61
N GLY A 130 -6.27 -7.01 13.65
CA GLY A 130 -6.88 -6.37 14.80
C GLY A 130 -8.40 -6.62 14.84
N THR A 131 -8.91 -7.24 15.91
CA THR A 131 -10.34 -7.55 16.05
C THR A 131 -11.20 -6.29 15.97
N ASN A 132 -12.16 -6.26 15.04
CA ASN A 132 -13.07 -5.14 14.77
C ASN A 132 -12.37 -3.81 14.51
N LEU A 133 -11.17 -3.84 13.94
CA LEU A 133 -10.36 -2.64 13.74
C LEU A 133 -10.79 -1.83 12.52
N VAL A 134 -11.01 -2.50 11.39
CA VAL A 134 -11.54 -1.89 10.17
C VAL A 134 -13.04 -2.18 10.10
N VAL A 135 -13.81 -1.19 9.71
CA VAL A 135 -15.27 -1.30 9.62
C VAL A 135 -15.65 -2.05 8.34
N PRO A 136 -16.42 -3.15 8.44
CA PRO A 136 -17.12 -3.71 7.28
C PRO A 136 -18.18 -2.70 6.82
N LEU A 137 -18.23 -2.39 5.52
CA LEU A 137 -18.97 -1.24 5.01
C LEU A 137 -20.40 -1.57 4.53
N GLU A 138 -20.81 -2.85 4.50
CA GLU A 138 -22.11 -3.26 3.91
C GLU A 138 -23.29 -2.54 4.55
N GLU A 139 -23.34 -2.51 5.89
CA GLU A 139 -24.43 -1.86 6.62
C GLU A 139 -24.42 -0.34 6.39
N LEU A 140 -23.22 0.28 6.40
CA LEU A 140 -23.08 1.70 6.08
C LEU A 140 -23.47 2.01 4.64
N MET A 141 -23.04 1.19 3.67
CA MET A 141 -23.36 1.42 2.26
C MET A 141 -24.88 1.32 1.97
N ALA A 142 -25.56 0.44 2.69
CA ALA A 142 -26.99 0.15 2.50
C ALA A 142 -27.92 1.02 3.35
N ASP A 143 -27.39 1.83 4.26
CA ASP A 143 -28.23 2.68 5.14
C ASP A 143 -29.00 3.73 4.33
N GLU A 144 -30.34 3.81 4.53
CA GLU A 144 -31.20 4.71 3.75
C GLU A 144 -30.95 6.21 4.03
N ARG A 145 -30.38 6.53 5.18
CA ARG A 145 -30.15 7.93 5.61
C ARG A 145 -28.74 8.38 5.36
N TYR A 146 -27.76 7.57 5.77
CA TYR A 146 -26.36 7.93 5.76
C TYR A 146 -25.51 7.08 4.81
N GLY A 147 -26.12 6.17 4.06
CA GLY A 147 -25.46 5.30 3.10
C GLY A 147 -25.14 6.00 1.78
N LEU A 148 -24.71 5.22 0.80
CA LEU A 148 -24.41 5.68 -0.54
C LEU A 148 -25.69 6.17 -1.24
N GLY A 149 -25.76 7.46 -1.59
CA GLY A 149 -26.97 8.10 -2.08
C GLY A 149 -28.03 8.36 -1.00
N GLY A 150 -27.64 8.31 0.29
CA GLY A 150 -28.56 8.39 1.42
C GLY A 150 -29.24 9.75 1.58
N SER A 151 -30.49 9.75 2.05
CA SER A 151 -31.34 10.95 2.14
C SER A 151 -30.92 11.94 3.23
N GLY A 152 -30.13 11.52 4.20
CA GLY A 152 -29.62 12.35 5.32
C GLY A 152 -28.22 12.91 5.07
N VAL A 153 -27.61 12.66 3.90
CA VAL A 153 -26.30 13.21 3.53
C VAL A 153 -26.49 14.61 2.95
N LEU A 154 -25.62 15.57 3.35
CA LEU A 154 -25.75 16.99 2.98
C LEU A 154 -25.07 17.37 1.65
N PHE A 155 -24.60 16.40 0.88
CA PHE A 155 -23.98 16.57 -0.44
C PHE A 155 -24.55 15.55 -1.45
N ASP A 156 -24.20 15.69 -2.71
CA ASP A 156 -24.59 14.72 -3.76
C ASP A 156 -23.76 13.45 -3.57
N SER A 157 -24.24 12.58 -2.66
CA SER A 157 -23.59 11.30 -2.36
C SER A 157 -23.77 10.34 -3.53
N THR A 158 -22.68 9.70 -3.94
CA THR A 158 -22.64 8.73 -5.02
C THR A 158 -23.43 7.47 -4.65
N PRO A 159 -24.51 7.10 -5.36
CA PRO A 159 -25.18 5.82 -5.20
C PRO A 159 -24.26 4.64 -5.50
N LYS A 160 -24.51 3.49 -4.86
CA LYS A 160 -23.67 2.30 -5.03
C LYS A 160 -23.57 1.83 -6.49
N ASP A 161 -24.64 1.92 -7.24
CA ASP A 161 -24.75 1.50 -8.65
C ASP A 161 -24.01 2.43 -9.62
N GLU A 162 -23.63 3.63 -9.19
CA GLU A 162 -22.76 4.52 -9.95
C GLU A 162 -21.27 4.20 -9.76
N ILE A 163 -20.89 3.46 -8.70
CA ILE A 163 -19.52 2.97 -8.55
C ILE A 163 -19.31 1.81 -9.54
N ILE A 164 -18.25 1.88 -10.33
CA ILE A 164 -17.96 0.86 -11.34
C ILE A 164 -17.81 -0.49 -10.63
N PRO A 165 -18.65 -1.48 -10.98
CA PRO A 165 -18.74 -2.74 -10.22
C PRO A 165 -17.40 -3.45 -10.05
N GLN A 166 -16.57 -3.49 -11.09
CA GLN A 166 -15.25 -4.10 -11.04
C GLN A 166 -14.35 -3.44 -10.01
N PHE A 167 -14.35 -2.11 -9.92
CA PHE A 167 -13.52 -1.38 -8.95
C PHE A 167 -14.02 -1.51 -7.52
N LEU A 168 -15.34 -1.64 -7.35
CA LEU A 168 -15.92 -1.89 -6.03
C LEU A 168 -15.59 -3.31 -5.57
N GLU A 169 -15.64 -4.30 -6.47
CA GLU A 169 -15.32 -5.69 -6.16
C GLU A 169 -13.86 -5.87 -5.69
N GLU A 170 -12.94 -5.07 -6.20
CA GLU A 170 -11.54 -5.03 -5.73
C GLU A 170 -11.40 -4.67 -4.23
N CYS A 171 -12.44 -4.07 -3.65
CA CYS A 171 -12.50 -3.71 -2.23
C CYS A 171 -13.21 -4.77 -1.37
N SER A 172 -13.67 -5.87 -1.99
CA SER A 172 -14.35 -6.99 -1.34
C SER A 172 -13.37 -8.14 -1.13
N PHE A 173 -13.16 -8.53 0.11
CA PHE A 173 -12.36 -9.69 0.48
C PHE A 173 -12.86 -10.29 1.79
N GLY A 174 -12.71 -11.61 1.93
CA GLY A 174 -13.30 -12.33 3.06
C GLY A 174 -14.83 -12.24 3.14
N GLY A 175 -15.50 -11.95 2.02
CA GLY A 175 -16.97 -11.81 1.94
C GLY A 175 -17.52 -10.46 2.41
N HIS A 176 -16.65 -9.46 2.62
CA HIS A 176 -17.03 -8.12 3.09
C HIS A 176 -16.34 -7.02 2.27
N TYR A 177 -17.00 -5.86 2.16
CA TYR A 177 -16.39 -4.64 1.67
C TYR A 177 -15.68 -3.93 2.84
N TYR A 178 -14.35 -3.80 2.79
CA TYR A 178 -13.57 -3.10 3.81
C TYR A 178 -13.05 -1.74 3.37
N ALA A 179 -13.34 -1.35 2.13
CA ALA A 179 -12.99 -0.06 1.58
C ALA A 179 -13.97 0.36 0.49
N LEU A 180 -13.90 1.63 0.09
CA LEU A 180 -14.43 2.13 -1.17
C LEU A 180 -13.24 2.41 -2.12
N PRO A 181 -13.38 2.19 -3.44
CA PRO A 181 -12.35 2.60 -4.39
C PRO A 181 -12.26 4.13 -4.38
N PHE A 182 -11.02 4.66 -4.41
CA PHE A 182 -10.83 6.12 -4.48
C PHE A 182 -10.44 6.56 -5.89
N MET A 183 -9.35 6.01 -6.43
CA MET A 183 -8.89 6.21 -7.81
C MET A 183 -8.42 4.88 -8.37
N ARG A 184 -8.43 4.74 -9.70
CA ARG A 184 -7.86 3.56 -10.35
C ARG A 184 -6.82 3.95 -11.37
N SER A 185 -5.85 3.07 -11.52
CA SER A 185 -4.75 3.13 -12.47
C SER A 185 -4.41 1.71 -12.95
N THR A 186 -3.55 1.62 -13.94
CA THR A 186 -2.92 0.37 -14.36
C THR A 186 -1.43 0.63 -14.57
N GLU A 187 -0.70 -0.27 -15.17
CA GLU A 187 0.65 -0.03 -15.68
C GLU A 187 0.60 0.21 -17.19
N ALA A 188 1.40 1.17 -17.63
CA ALA A 188 1.60 1.48 -19.04
C ALA A 188 3.08 1.33 -19.41
N CYS A 189 3.34 1.02 -20.68
CA CYS A 189 4.65 1.10 -21.27
C CYS A 189 4.80 2.47 -21.96
N TYR A 190 5.66 3.31 -21.41
CA TYR A 190 6.05 4.60 -21.98
C TYR A 190 7.27 4.38 -22.87
N ILE A 191 7.16 4.75 -24.14
CA ILE A 191 8.10 4.34 -25.18
C ILE A 191 8.76 5.55 -25.80
N ASN A 192 10.09 5.50 -25.91
CA ASN A 192 10.83 6.40 -26.80
C ASN A 192 10.70 5.89 -28.25
N ARG A 193 9.64 6.32 -28.93
CA ARG A 193 9.34 5.92 -30.30
C ARG A 193 10.46 6.28 -31.28
N THR A 194 11.06 7.44 -31.09
CA THR A 194 12.17 7.90 -31.95
C THR A 194 13.31 6.88 -31.98
N TYR A 195 13.64 6.24 -30.85
CA TYR A 195 14.71 5.24 -30.81
C TYR A 195 14.27 3.90 -31.38
N VAL A 196 13.01 3.49 -31.21
CA VAL A 196 12.47 2.30 -31.87
C VAL A 196 12.61 2.41 -33.39
N GLU A 197 12.20 3.56 -33.96
CA GLU A 197 12.29 3.84 -35.39
C GLU A 197 13.76 3.97 -35.85
N ALA A 198 14.64 4.59 -35.06
CA ALA A 198 16.07 4.70 -35.37
C ALA A 198 16.77 3.34 -35.42
N LEU A 199 16.31 2.37 -34.67
CA LEU A 199 16.78 0.97 -34.72
C LEU A 199 16.19 0.17 -35.89
N GLY A 200 15.29 0.77 -36.69
CA GLY A 200 14.66 0.15 -37.85
C GLY A 200 13.41 -0.66 -37.55
N TYR A 201 12.81 -0.50 -36.37
CA TYR A 201 11.57 -1.18 -35.98
C TYR A 201 10.36 -0.25 -36.11
N GLU A 202 9.20 -0.84 -36.31
CA GLU A 202 7.90 -0.17 -36.25
C GLU A 202 7.14 -0.69 -35.02
N LEU A 203 6.50 0.23 -34.26
CA LEU A 203 5.68 -0.17 -33.12
C LEU A 203 4.47 -1.00 -33.59
N PRO A 204 4.24 -2.20 -33.02
CA PRO A 204 3.05 -2.99 -33.32
C PRO A 204 1.81 -2.35 -32.70
N LYS A 205 0.62 -2.82 -33.08
CA LYS A 205 -0.64 -2.36 -32.46
C LYS A 205 -0.74 -2.73 -30.97
N ALA A 206 -0.14 -3.85 -30.58
CA ALA A 206 -0.02 -4.30 -29.20
C ALA A 206 1.39 -4.84 -28.98
N LEU A 207 1.98 -4.50 -27.86
CA LEU A 207 3.32 -4.94 -27.49
C LEU A 207 3.32 -6.41 -27.08
N THR A 208 4.35 -7.14 -27.53
CA THR A 208 4.68 -8.48 -27.02
C THR A 208 5.98 -8.43 -26.22
N TRP A 209 6.18 -9.40 -25.32
CA TRP A 209 7.44 -9.55 -24.60
C TRP A 209 8.61 -9.75 -25.57
N ASP A 210 8.41 -10.57 -26.61
CA ASP A 210 9.45 -10.85 -27.62
C ASP A 210 9.87 -9.56 -28.35
N PHE A 211 8.92 -8.71 -28.75
CA PHE A 211 9.22 -7.43 -29.38
C PHE A 211 10.05 -6.51 -28.47
N VAL A 212 9.64 -6.41 -27.20
CA VAL A 212 10.36 -5.55 -26.24
C VAL A 212 11.78 -6.06 -26.01
N TRP A 213 11.96 -7.38 -25.88
CA TRP A 213 13.28 -7.98 -25.73
C TRP A 213 14.16 -7.76 -26.96
N GLU A 214 13.65 -8.05 -28.15
CA GLU A 214 14.38 -7.90 -29.41
C GLU A 214 14.88 -6.46 -29.63
N VAL A 215 13.99 -5.46 -29.51
CA VAL A 215 14.36 -4.05 -29.69
C VAL A 215 15.34 -3.59 -28.60
N SER A 216 15.15 -4.06 -27.37
CA SER A 216 16.02 -3.70 -26.25
C SER A 216 17.43 -4.25 -26.44
N GLU A 217 17.58 -5.48 -26.96
CA GLU A 217 18.88 -6.06 -27.25
C GLU A 217 19.57 -5.39 -28.45
N ALA A 218 18.81 -5.05 -29.48
CA ALA A 218 19.34 -4.28 -30.62
C ALA A 218 19.92 -2.92 -30.21
N ALA A 219 19.36 -2.30 -29.15
CA ALA A 219 19.85 -1.03 -28.64
C ALA A 219 21.18 -1.12 -27.87
N MET A 220 21.69 -2.32 -27.60
CA MET A 220 22.94 -2.54 -26.87
C MET A 220 24.20 -2.42 -27.73
N GLU A 221 24.06 -2.19 -29.03
CA GLU A 221 25.19 -2.02 -29.93
C GLU A 221 25.98 -0.74 -29.62
N GLN A 222 27.32 -0.85 -29.57
CA GLN A 222 28.23 0.24 -29.20
C GLN A 222 29.27 0.53 -30.30
N ASP A 223 29.72 1.76 -30.33
CA ASP A 223 30.87 2.17 -31.15
C ASP A 223 32.21 1.74 -30.50
N GLY A 224 33.33 2.04 -31.21
CA GLY A 224 34.67 1.73 -30.73
C GLY A 224 35.11 2.51 -29.48
N GLU A 225 34.36 3.53 -29.07
CA GLU A 225 34.59 4.32 -27.85
C GLU A 225 33.69 3.91 -26.68
N GLY A 226 32.79 2.95 -26.91
CA GLY A 226 31.83 2.42 -25.91
C GLY A 226 30.61 3.33 -25.71
N ASN A 227 30.27 4.16 -26.73
CA ASN A 227 28.99 4.84 -26.73
C ASN A 227 27.95 3.98 -27.42
N PHE A 228 26.73 3.92 -26.88
CA PHE A 228 25.63 3.20 -27.53
C PHE A 228 25.21 3.92 -28.81
N LEU A 229 25.09 3.16 -29.91
CA LEU A 229 24.81 3.73 -31.23
C LEU A 229 23.47 4.47 -31.28
N VAL A 230 22.48 3.97 -30.56
CA VAL A 230 21.11 4.51 -30.54
C VAL A 230 21.02 5.91 -29.92
N ASN A 231 21.83 6.22 -28.91
CA ASN A 231 21.75 7.50 -28.18
C ASN A 231 23.07 8.30 -28.10
N GLY A 232 24.17 7.72 -28.57
CA GLY A 232 25.50 8.36 -28.49
C GLY A 232 26.04 8.53 -27.07
N GLN A 233 25.42 7.89 -26.07
CA GLN A 233 25.81 8.02 -24.66
C GLN A 233 26.52 6.75 -24.16
N LYS A 234 27.18 6.87 -23.01
CA LYS A 234 27.82 5.71 -22.32
C LYS A 234 26.86 4.96 -21.38
N VAL A 235 25.62 5.40 -21.31
CA VAL A 235 24.58 4.78 -20.48
C VAL A 235 23.39 4.48 -21.34
N MET A 236 22.96 3.23 -21.32
CA MET A 236 21.73 2.76 -21.94
C MET A 236 21.18 1.59 -21.13
N ILE A 237 19.93 1.65 -20.76
CA ILE A 237 19.16 0.58 -20.17
C ILE A 237 17.84 0.55 -20.95
N PRO A 238 17.81 -0.16 -22.08
CA PRO A 238 16.70 -0.07 -23.03
C PRO A 238 15.35 -0.40 -22.42
N PHE A 239 15.28 -1.36 -21.51
CA PHE A 239 14.04 -1.76 -20.85
C PHE A 239 14.15 -1.69 -19.33
N ILE A 240 13.24 -0.94 -18.73
CA ILE A 240 13.10 -0.78 -17.28
C ILE A 240 11.66 -1.11 -16.87
N TYR A 241 11.52 -2.01 -15.90
CA TYR A 241 10.23 -2.29 -15.24
C TYR A 241 10.35 -1.88 -13.77
N LYS A 242 9.50 -0.95 -13.31
CA LYS A 242 9.60 -0.38 -11.97
C LYS A 242 9.10 -1.33 -10.89
N SER A 243 7.86 -1.82 -11.04
CA SER A 243 7.21 -2.69 -10.05
C SER A 243 7.47 -4.14 -10.40
N THR A 244 8.57 -4.68 -9.89
CA THR A 244 8.98 -6.07 -10.19
C THR A 244 7.98 -7.11 -9.68
N ASP A 245 7.22 -6.79 -8.62
CA ASP A 245 6.09 -7.59 -8.16
C ASP A 245 4.97 -7.66 -9.20
N ASN A 246 4.56 -6.52 -9.76
CA ASN A 246 3.57 -6.48 -10.81
C ASN A 246 4.07 -7.19 -12.09
N MET A 247 5.35 -7.03 -12.45
CA MET A 247 5.92 -7.76 -13.57
C MET A 247 5.73 -9.27 -13.43
N MET A 248 6.12 -9.84 -12.28
CA MET A 248 5.96 -11.28 -12.03
C MET A 248 4.49 -11.69 -12.05
N ILE A 249 3.62 -10.94 -11.37
CA ILE A 249 2.18 -11.23 -11.27
C ILE A 249 1.52 -11.22 -12.65
N GLN A 250 1.80 -10.20 -13.46
CA GLN A 250 1.21 -10.06 -14.80
C GLN A 250 1.73 -11.13 -15.77
N MET A 251 3.03 -11.44 -15.74
CA MET A 251 3.59 -12.52 -16.55
C MET A 251 2.96 -13.88 -16.19
N LEU A 252 2.79 -14.18 -14.89
CA LEU A 252 2.11 -15.40 -14.44
C LEU A 252 0.65 -15.42 -14.89
N ARG A 253 -0.07 -14.32 -14.72
CA ARG A 253 -1.47 -14.19 -15.15
C ARG A 253 -1.63 -14.44 -16.65
N GLN A 254 -0.79 -13.82 -17.46
CA GLN A 254 -0.78 -13.97 -18.92
C GLN A 254 -0.45 -15.41 -19.35
N LYS A 255 0.37 -16.14 -18.59
CA LYS A 255 0.69 -17.56 -18.81
C LYS A 255 -0.36 -18.52 -18.24
N GLY A 256 -1.38 -18.02 -17.54
CA GLY A 256 -2.36 -18.86 -16.83
C GLY A 256 -1.77 -19.64 -15.67
N ALA A 257 -0.64 -19.18 -15.10
CA ALA A 257 0.03 -19.83 -13.98
C ALA A 257 -0.43 -19.28 -12.64
N GLY A 258 -0.32 -20.12 -11.59
CA GLY A 258 -0.76 -19.77 -10.26
C GLY A 258 0.16 -18.75 -9.57
N TYR A 259 -0.47 -17.77 -8.91
CA TYR A 259 0.19 -16.82 -8.00
C TYR A 259 -0.26 -17.07 -6.55
N SER A 260 -1.56 -17.00 -6.30
CA SER A 260 -2.21 -17.38 -5.03
C SER A 260 -3.68 -17.67 -5.25
N THR A 261 -4.35 -18.21 -4.21
CA THR A 261 -5.82 -18.36 -4.18
C THR A 261 -6.44 -17.34 -3.23
N ASP A 262 -7.76 -17.16 -3.31
CA ASP A 262 -8.52 -16.29 -2.40
C ASP A 262 -8.47 -16.78 -0.95
N GLU A 263 -8.23 -18.08 -0.74
CA GLU A 263 -8.05 -18.67 0.59
C GLU A 263 -6.61 -18.52 1.14
N GLY A 264 -5.74 -17.83 0.40
CA GLY A 264 -4.36 -17.54 0.83
C GLY A 264 -3.37 -18.68 0.60
N GLU A 265 -3.69 -19.65 -0.28
CA GLU A 265 -2.70 -20.63 -0.73
C GLU A 265 -1.70 -19.96 -1.67
N ILE A 266 -0.41 -20.16 -1.42
CA ILE A 266 0.68 -19.55 -2.19
C ILE A 266 1.09 -20.50 -3.32
N LEU A 267 0.90 -20.07 -4.56
CA LEU A 267 1.19 -20.84 -5.78
C LEU A 267 2.38 -20.26 -6.55
N LEU A 268 3.01 -19.18 -6.06
CA LEU A 268 4.10 -18.45 -6.73
C LEU A 268 5.31 -19.32 -7.08
N PHE A 269 5.66 -20.29 -6.23
CA PHE A 269 6.88 -21.09 -6.36
C PHE A 269 6.64 -22.31 -7.27
N ASN A 270 6.43 -22.08 -8.56
CA ASN A 270 6.11 -23.09 -9.56
C ASN A 270 7.10 -23.09 -10.74
N ASP A 271 6.97 -24.04 -11.66
CA ASP A 271 7.88 -24.21 -12.81
C ASP A 271 7.78 -23.04 -13.78
N THR A 272 6.58 -22.47 -14.01
CA THR A 272 6.41 -21.29 -14.87
C THR A 272 7.16 -20.08 -14.30
N THR A 273 7.15 -19.89 -12.98
CA THR A 273 7.97 -18.85 -12.35
C THR A 273 9.46 -19.07 -12.61
N LYS A 274 9.96 -20.32 -12.55
CA LYS A 274 11.36 -20.62 -12.91
C LYS A 274 11.65 -20.27 -14.36
N GLU A 275 10.80 -20.68 -15.29
CA GLU A 275 10.94 -20.37 -16.72
C GLU A 275 11.02 -18.85 -16.96
N LEU A 276 10.13 -18.08 -16.34
CA LEU A 276 10.14 -16.62 -16.43
C LEU A 276 11.42 -16.01 -15.87
N LEU A 277 11.91 -16.52 -14.74
CA LEU A 277 13.15 -16.04 -14.14
C LEU A 277 14.39 -16.38 -15.00
N TYR A 278 14.41 -17.53 -15.70
CA TYR A 278 15.47 -17.86 -16.67
C TYR A 278 15.43 -16.88 -17.85
N THR A 279 14.25 -16.63 -18.44
CA THR A 279 14.10 -15.66 -19.53
C THR A 279 14.58 -14.27 -19.09
N ILE A 280 14.17 -13.80 -17.90
CA ILE A 280 14.61 -12.52 -17.35
C ILE A 280 16.13 -12.49 -17.14
N ALA A 281 16.72 -13.60 -16.68
CA ALA A 281 18.16 -13.70 -16.49
C ALA A 281 18.93 -13.59 -17.82
N GLU A 282 18.46 -14.24 -18.87
CA GLU A 282 19.04 -14.18 -20.23
C GLU A 282 19.08 -12.74 -20.74
N HIS A 283 17.96 -12.02 -20.70
CA HIS A 283 17.88 -10.64 -21.17
C HIS A 283 18.62 -9.65 -20.24
N ALA A 284 18.67 -9.91 -18.94
CA ALA A 284 19.48 -9.13 -18.02
C ALA A 284 20.99 -9.32 -18.26
N ALA A 285 21.43 -10.49 -18.74
CA ALA A 285 22.82 -10.80 -19.05
C ALA A 285 23.34 -9.99 -20.26
N THR A 286 22.47 -9.64 -21.20
CA THR A 286 22.83 -8.77 -22.34
C THR A 286 23.00 -7.31 -21.93
N GLY A 287 22.48 -6.93 -20.75
CA GLY A 287 22.39 -5.55 -20.28
C GLY A 287 21.14 -4.80 -20.76
N ALA A 288 20.32 -5.43 -21.60
CA ALA A 288 19.13 -4.82 -22.19
C ALA A 288 18.00 -4.56 -21.17
N PHE A 289 17.98 -5.31 -20.10
CA PHE A 289 16.98 -5.20 -19.02
C PHE A 289 17.61 -4.91 -17.67
N SER A 290 16.95 -4.05 -16.91
CA SER A 290 17.33 -3.79 -15.52
C SER A 290 16.17 -3.41 -14.64
N THR A 291 16.34 -3.67 -13.35
CA THR A 291 15.46 -3.25 -12.27
C THR A 291 16.20 -2.29 -11.33
N PHE A 292 15.46 -1.35 -10.73
CA PHE A 292 16.00 -0.41 -9.75
C PHE A 292 15.15 -0.45 -8.49
N LYS A 293 15.73 -0.87 -7.40
CA LYS A 293 15.02 -0.97 -6.11
C LYS A 293 14.88 0.36 -5.38
N ILE A 294 15.69 1.36 -5.68
CA ILE A 294 15.79 2.56 -4.82
C ILE A 294 15.82 3.83 -5.67
N SER A 295 14.85 4.71 -5.46
CA SER A 295 14.82 6.14 -5.82
C SER A 295 15.06 6.54 -7.28
N SER A 296 15.29 5.63 -8.20
CA SER A 296 15.42 5.97 -9.62
C SER A 296 14.15 5.60 -10.35
N TYR A 297 13.34 6.60 -10.62
CA TYR A 297 12.15 6.41 -11.45
C TYR A 297 12.56 6.14 -12.90
N PRO A 298 11.88 5.21 -13.61
CA PRO A 298 12.12 4.99 -15.04
C PRO A 298 12.06 6.26 -15.88
N ALA A 299 11.22 7.22 -15.47
CA ALA A 299 11.09 8.52 -16.07
C ALA A 299 12.43 9.25 -16.22
N ASN A 300 13.32 9.19 -15.23
CA ASN A 300 14.60 9.87 -15.29
C ASN A 300 15.50 9.31 -16.41
N PHE A 301 15.48 8.00 -16.63
CA PHE A 301 16.22 7.35 -17.72
C PHE A 301 15.55 7.56 -19.07
N LEU A 302 14.22 7.47 -19.14
CA LEU A 302 13.47 7.73 -20.36
C LEU A 302 13.71 9.17 -20.84
N ASN A 303 13.54 10.15 -19.96
CA ASN A 303 13.68 11.58 -20.28
C ASN A 303 15.12 11.98 -20.59
N ALA A 304 16.12 11.26 -20.07
CA ALA A 304 17.53 11.43 -20.43
C ALA A 304 17.92 10.69 -21.71
N GLY A 305 17.00 10.04 -22.42
CA GLY A 305 17.30 9.24 -23.61
C GLY A 305 18.17 8.02 -23.30
N GLN A 306 18.04 7.45 -22.13
CA GLN A 306 18.80 6.29 -21.65
C GLN A 306 17.93 5.04 -21.50
N CYS A 307 16.65 5.12 -21.89
CA CYS A 307 15.69 4.05 -21.89
C CYS A 307 14.80 4.13 -23.13
N ILE A 308 14.31 2.99 -23.61
CA ILE A 308 13.35 2.91 -24.72
C ILE A 308 11.97 2.54 -24.19
N PHE A 309 11.90 1.48 -23.40
CA PHE A 309 10.66 0.96 -22.80
C PHE A 309 10.70 1.15 -21.29
N ALA A 310 9.88 2.05 -20.79
CA ALA A 310 9.75 2.32 -19.36
C ALA A 310 8.36 1.87 -18.90
N ILE A 311 8.25 0.81 -18.09
CA ILE A 311 6.97 0.40 -17.52
C ILE A 311 6.85 0.98 -16.11
N ASP A 312 5.79 1.74 -15.90
CA ASP A 312 5.40 2.34 -14.62
C ASP A 312 3.87 2.50 -14.57
N SER A 313 3.35 2.84 -13.41
CA SER A 313 1.94 3.15 -13.20
C SER A 313 1.48 4.32 -14.08
N THR A 314 0.24 4.24 -14.57
CA THR A 314 -0.43 5.41 -15.19
C THR A 314 -0.53 6.58 -14.21
N ALA A 315 -0.55 6.31 -12.90
CA ALA A 315 -0.49 7.30 -11.82
C ALA A 315 0.85 8.09 -11.74
N GLY A 316 1.78 7.83 -12.62
CA GLY A 316 3.05 8.57 -12.75
C GLY A 316 3.26 9.16 -14.14
N ALA A 317 2.21 9.26 -14.95
CA ALA A 317 2.29 9.68 -16.33
C ALA A 317 2.80 11.13 -16.53
N THR A 318 2.58 12.01 -15.56
CA THR A 318 3.07 13.39 -15.59
C THR A 318 4.59 13.54 -15.50
N TRP A 319 5.29 12.43 -15.18
CA TRP A 319 6.76 12.40 -15.13
C TRP A 319 7.39 11.85 -16.41
N MET A 320 6.60 11.27 -17.31
CA MET A 320 7.07 10.50 -18.45
C MET A 320 7.10 11.33 -19.73
N GLY A 321 8.23 11.29 -20.43
CA GLY A 321 8.42 11.95 -21.72
C GLY A 321 9.12 13.32 -21.64
N THR A 322 9.48 13.83 -22.81
CA THR A 322 10.32 15.02 -22.96
C THR A 322 9.70 16.30 -22.40
N ASP A 323 8.38 16.43 -22.58
CA ASP A 323 7.62 17.62 -22.21
C ASP A 323 6.79 17.38 -20.91
N ALA A 324 7.22 16.40 -20.10
CA ALA A 324 6.58 16.07 -18.84
C ALA A 324 6.50 17.29 -17.90
N PRO A 325 5.32 17.60 -17.34
CA PRO A 325 5.15 18.73 -16.42
C PRO A 325 6.02 18.62 -15.17
N LEU A 326 6.33 17.39 -14.76
CA LEU A 326 7.17 17.09 -13.61
C LEU A 326 8.47 16.42 -14.06
N CYS A 327 9.60 16.82 -13.52
CA CYS A 327 10.91 16.27 -13.88
C CYS A 327 11.89 16.38 -12.71
N ASP A 328 12.61 15.29 -12.45
CA ASP A 328 13.63 15.21 -11.37
C ASP A 328 15.05 15.40 -11.90
N ILE A 329 15.25 15.45 -13.22
CA ILE A 329 16.57 15.67 -13.83
C ILE A 329 16.73 17.10 -14.32
N SER A 330 17.98 17.57 -14.39
CA SER A 330 18.25 18.92 -14.84
C SER A 330 17.93 19.08 -16.34
N PRO A 331 17.45 20.26 -16.78
CA PRO A 331 17.03 20.51 -18.17
C PRO A 331 18.08 20.22 -19.24
N ASP A 332 19.36 20.34 -18.90
CA ASP A 332 20.49 20.06 -19.80
C ASP A 332 20.69 18.57 -20.10
N LYS A 333 20.04 17.70 -19.31
CA LYS A 333 20.06 16.24 -19.51
C LYS A 333 18.85 15.71 -20.26
N LEU A 334 17.83 16.55 -20.49
CA LEU A 334 16.63 16.15 -21.21
C LEU A 334 16.94 15.95 -22.69
N VAL A 335 16.47 14.82 -23.23
CA VAL A 335 16.58 14.50 -24.67
C VAL A 335 15.18 14.56 -25.28
N ARG A 336 15.05 15.22 -26.41
CA ARG A 336 13.78 15.29 -27.14
C ARG A 336 13.54 14.04 -27.97
N PHE A 337 12.37 13.47 -27.81
CA PHE A 337 11.89 12.30 -28.56
C PHE A 337 10.36 12.27 -28.57
N GLU A 338 9.78 11.49 -29.45
CA GLU A 338 8.35 11.23 -29.48
C GLU A 338 8.01 10.15 -28.44
N THR A 339 7.12 10.49 -27.50
CA THR A 339 6.65 9.56 -26.47
C THR A 339 5.37 8.87 -26.92
N GLU A 340 5.37 7.53 -26.90
CA GLU A 340 4.17 6.73 -27.10
C GLU A 340 3.76 6.05 -25.79
N VAL A 341 2.45 5.83 -25.60
CA VAL A 341 1.88 5.16 -24.43
C VAL A 341 1.11 3.94 -24.89
N MET A 342 1.51 2.77 -24.44
CA MET A 342 0.87 1.51 -24.81
C MET A 342 0.61 0.64 -23.58
N ALA A 343 -0.27 -0.35 -23.74
CA ALA A 343 -0.41 -1.42 -22.74
C ALA A 343 0.94 -2.12 -22.53
N ILE A 344 1.13 -2.69 -21.34
CA ILE A 344 2.29 -3.53 -21.03
C ILE A 344 2.41 -4.68 -22.04
N PRO A 345 3.61 -5.23 -22.27
CA PRO A 345 3.80 -6.36 -23.17
C PRO A 345 2.93 -7.56 -22.79
N GLN A 346 2.44 -8.27 -23.78
CA GLN A 346 1.60 -9.45 -23.65
C GLN A 346 2.28 -10.68 -24.26
N PHE A 347 2.04 -11.88 -23.70
CA PHE A 347 2.37 -13.14 -24.38
C PHE A 347 1.33 -13.46 -25.45
N ASP A 348 0.06 -13.09 -25.22
CA ASP A 348 -1.05 -13.22 -26.17
C ASP A 348 -1.76 -11.86 -26.31
N PRO A 349 -1.47 -11.08 -27.37
CA PRO A 349 -2.10 -9.78 -27.59
C PRO A 349 -3.61 -9.83 -27.88
N ASP A 350 -4.14 -10.97 -28.28
CA ASP A 350 -5.56 -11.13 -28.57
C ASP A 350 -6.40 -11.27 -27.27
N HIS A 351 -5.73 -11.66 -26.16
CA HIS A 351 -6.35 -11.80 -24.84
C HIS A 351 -5.53 -11.04 -23.78
N PRO A 352 -5.48 -9.70 -23.85
CA PRO A 352 -4.62 -8.92 -22.98
C PRO A 352 -5.04 -9.04 -21.51
N GLN A 353 -4.05 -9.09 -20.62
CA GLN A 353 -4.24 -9.09 -19.18
C GLN A 353 -3.40 -7.96 -18.57
N MET A 354 -4.05 -7.08 -17.83
CA MET A 354 -3.42 -5.93 -17.19
C MET A 354 -3.81 -5.89 -15.71
N ILE A 355 -2.89 -5.50 -14.85
CA ILE A 355 -3.22 -5.36 -13.43
C ILE A 355 -4.04 -4.10 -13.20
N SER A 356 -5.18 -4.22 -12.52
CA SER A 356 -5.86 -3.07 -11.93
C SER A 356 -5.17 -2.73 -10.62
N GLN A 357 -4.92 -1.45 -10.41
CA GLN A 357 -4.33 -0.95 -9.19
C GLN A 357 -4.88 0.45 -8.87
N GLY A 358 -4.63 0.91 -7.68
CA GLY A 358 -5.05 2.22 -7.23
C GLY A 358 -5.49 2.19 -5.78
N PRO A 359 -5.47 3.38 -5.14
CA PRO A 359 -5.81 3.46 -3.74
C PRO A 359 -7.30 3.32 -3.51
N SER A 360 -7.62 2.77 -2.34
CA SER A 360 -8.96 2.67 -1.77
C SER A 360 -9.01 3.38 -0.43
N VAL A 361 -10.19 3.73 0.04
CA VAL A 361 -10.39 4.41 1.32
C VAL A 361 -11.03 3.44 2.29
N CYS A 362 -10.40 3.21 3.45
CA CYS A 362 -10.96 2.42 4.54
C CYS A 362 -11.28 3.28 5.77
N VAL A 363 -12.25 2.83 6.55
CA VAL A 363 -12.70 3.45 7.80
C VAL A 363 -12.29 2.57 8.97
N PHE A 364 -11.59 3.16 9.93
CA PHE A 364 -11.22 2.47 11.16
C PHE A 364 -12.31 2.62 12.21
N ASN A 365 -12.57 1.51 12.90
CA ASN A 365 -13.53 1.49 13.99
C ASN A 365 -13.03 2.26 15.22
N LYS A 366 -13.93 2.92 15.88
CA LYS A 366 -13.69 3.72 17.08
C LYS A 366 -14.66 3.34 18.21
N THR A 367 -14.36 3.80 19.40
CA THR A 367 -15.23 3.54 20.56
C THR A 367 -16.58 4.27 20.45
N ASP A 368 -16.57 5.43 19.79
CA ASP A 368 -17.77 6.23 19.54
C ASP A 368 -18.33 5.93 18.14
N PRO A 369 -19.51 5.35 18.00
CA PRO A 369 -20.14 5.10 16.71
C PRO A 369 -20.41 6.37 15.89
N GLY A 370 -20.64 7.52 16.55
CA GLY A 370 -20.82 8.80 15.87
C GLY A 370 -19.55 9.28 15.17
N GLU A 371 -18.37 9.00 15.77
CA GLU A 371 -17.07 9.30 15.16
C GLU A 371 -16.84 8.43 13.92
N VAL A 372 -17.27 7.16 13.95
CA VAL A 372 -17.22 6.28 12.78
C VAL A 372 -18.15 6.76 11.67
N LEU A 373 -19.36 7.20 12.04
CA LEU A 373 -20.31 7.75 11.07
C LEU A 373 -19.82 9.06 10.45
N ALA A 374 -19.21 9.97 11.26
CA ALA A 374 -18.54 11.17 10.74
C ALA A 374 -17.43 10.82 9.73
N SER A 375 -16.63 9.79 10.03
CA SER A 375 -15.57 9.28 9.16
C SER A 375 -16.12 8.70 7.86
N TRP A 376 -17.25 7.99 7.93
CA TRP A 376 -17.97 7.45 6.78
C TRP A 376 -18.54 8.55 5.87
N LEU A 377 -19.14 9.60 6.44
CA LEU A 377 -19.64 10.74 5.67
C LEU A 377 -18.50 11.42 4.90
N PHE A 378 -17.34 11.63 5.54
CA PHE A 378 -16.17 12.17 4.85
C PHE A 378 -15.63 11.21 3.78
N THR A 379 -15.63 9.91 4.04
CA THR A 379 -15.23 8.89 3.05
C THR A 379 -16.10 8.96 1.79
N GLN A 380 -17.42 9.12 1.93
CA GLN A 380 -18.33 9.31 0.80
C GLN A 380 -18.07 10.63 0.05
N TYR A 381 -17.72 11.70 0.79
CA TYR A 381 -17.41 12.99 0.17
C TYR A 381 -16.23 12.89 -0.81
N LEU A 382 -15.24 12.07 -0.50
CA LEU A 382 -14.11 11.82 -1.40
C LEU A 382 -14.52 11.14 -2.74
N LEU A 383 -15.73 10.58 -2.82
CA LEU A 383 -16.28 9.95 -4.02
C LEU A 383 -17.23 10.88 -4.80
N THR A 384 -17.43 12.12 -4.37
CA THR A 384 -18.22 13.10 -5.13
C THR A 384 -17.58 13.36 -6.51
N ASN A 385 -18.39 13.70 -7.50
CA ASN A 385 -17.88 13.97 -8.85
C ASN A 385 -16.80 15.05 -8.86
N GLU A 386 -16.95 16.10 -8.06
CA GLU A 386 -15.99 17.19 -7.95
C GLU A 386 -14.60 16.68 -7.53
N VAL A 387 -14.52 15.88 -6.46
CA VAL A 387 -13.25 15.32 -5.99
C VAL A 387 -12.69 14.31 -6.98
N GLN A 388 -13.54 13.44 -7.53
CA GLN A 388 -13.15 12.40 -8.47
C GLN A 388 -12.56 12.97 -9.76
N ILE A 389 -13.19 13.99 -10.35
CA ILE A 389 -12.73 14.63 -11.58
C ILE A 389 -11.45 15.41 -11.29
N ALA A 390 -11.45 16.27 -10.27
CA ALA A 390 -10.28 17.09 -9.93
C ALA A 390 -9.04 16.23 -9.66
N TYR A 391 -9.19 15.12 -8.91
CA TYR A 391 -8.06 14.26 -8.58
C TYR A 391 -7.57 13.44 -9.79
N SER A 392 -8.47 12.91 -10.61
CA SER A 392 -8.12 12.13 -11.81
C SER A 392 -7.32 12.96 -12.83
N GLN A 393 -7.60 14.25 -12.92
CA GLN A 393 -6.89 15.18 -13.81
C GLN A 393 -5.45 15.49 -13.36
N THR A 394 -5.03 15.08 -12.17
CA THR A 394 -3.65 15.33 -11.70
C THR A 394 -2.63 14.38 -12.30
N GLU A 395 -3.05 13.17 -12.68
CA GLU A 395 -2.20 12.09 -13.20
C GLU A 395 -3.00 11.24 -14.21
N GLY A 396 -2.48 10.13 -14.67
CA GLY A 396 -3.21 9.14 -15.47
C GLY A 396 -4.12 8.24 -14.64
N TYR A 397 -4.78 8.80 -13.63
CA TYR A 397 -5.87 8.14 -12.89
C TYR A 397 -7.19 8.23 -13.64
N VAL A 398 -8.10 7.31 -13.31
CA VAL A 398 -9.49 7.40 -13.78
C VAL A 398 -10.44 7.47 -12.59
N PRO A 399 -11.54 8.23 -12.71
CA PRO A 399 -12.61 8.24 -11.69
C PRO A 399 -13.20 6.85 -11.52
N VAL A 400 -13.62 6.53 -10.30
CA VAL A 400 -14.21 5.22 -9.99
C VAL A 400 -15.72 5.18 -10.15
N THR A 401 -16.36 6.30 -10.49
CA THR A 401 -17.81 6.43 -10.68
C THR A 401 -18.14 6.65 -12.15
N SER A 402 -19.22 6.03 -12.63
CA SER A 402 -19.72 6.20 -13.99
C SER A 402 -20.16 7.66 -14.25
N LYS A 403 -20.87 8.26 -13.28
CA LYS A 403 -21.36 9.64 -13.38
C LYS A 403 -20.22 10.65 -13.58
N ALA A 404 -19.12 10.54 -12.83
CA ALA A 404 -17.96 11.42 -13.01
C ALA A 404 -17.37 11.31 -14.42
N ARG A 405 -17.28 10.10 -14.97
CA ARG A 405 -16.78 9.86 -16.34
C ARG A 405 -17.69 10.39 -17.42
N GLU A 406 -19.00 10.50 -17.16
CA GLU A 406 -20.01 10.94 -18.10
C GLU A 406 -20.24 12.45 -18.08
N THR A 407 -19.61 13.18 -17.16
CA THR A 407 -19.70 14.65 -17.11
C THR A 407 -19.08 15.30 -18.35
N ASP A 408 -19.64 16.43 -18.78
CA ASP A 408 -19.05 17.22 -19.86
C ASP A 408 -17.64 17.69 -19.47
N GLU A 409 -17.41 18.03 -18.21
CA GLU A 409 -16.11 18.46 -17.69
C GLU A 409 -15.02 17.40 -17.92
N TYR A 410 -15.28 16.13 -17.57
CA TYR A 410 -14.30 15.06 -17.73
C TYR A 410 -14.10 14.70 -19.21
N ARG A 411 -15.19 14.70 -20.01
CA ARG A 411 -15.11 14.49 -21.47
C ARG A 411 -14.32 15.58 -22.17
N ASP A 412 -14.55 16.85 -21.80
CA ASP A 412 -13.80 18.00 -22.35
C ASP A 412 -12.32 17.95 -21.97
N TYR A 413 -12.02 17.48 -20.75
CA TYR A 413 -10.66 17.21 -20.32
C TYR A 413 -9.96 16.17 -21.24
N LEU A 414 -10.59 15.00 -21.43
CA LEU A 414 -10.03 13.96 -22.32
C LEU A 414 -9.90 14.44 -23.77
N ALA A 415 -10.91 15.16 -24.28
CA ALA A 415 -10.87 15.74 -25.62
C ALA A 415 -9.81 16.84 -25.79
N GLY A 416 -9.25 17.31 -24.69
CA GLY A 416 -8.15 18.27 -24.64
C GLY A 416 -6.78 17.65 -24.87
N CYS A 417 -6.66 16.34 -25.05
CA CYS A 417 -5.39 15.62 -25.23
C CYS A 417 -4.48 16.31 -26.27
N GLY A 418 -3.20 16.53 -25.86
CA GLY A 418 -2.21 17.15 -26.73
C GLY A 418 -2.32 18.68 -26.91
N LYS A 419 -3.19 19.34 -26.16
CA LYS A 419 -3.09 20.78 -25.97
C LYS A 419 -1.89 21.02 -25.05
N ASP A 420 -0.87 21.70 -25.53
CA ASP A 420 0.44 21.89 -24.90
C ASP A 420 0.38 22.63 -23.55
N ASP A 421 -0.35 22.13 -22.58
CA ASP A 421 -0.40 22.61 -21.21
C ASP A 421 -0.36 21.45 -20.19
N GLU A 422 -0.02 21.76 -18.94
CA GLU A 422 0.11 20.75 -17.88
C GLU A 422 -1.21 19.99 -17.61
N MET A 423 -2.35 20.64 -17.84
CA MET A 423 -3.67 20.04 -17.61
C MET A 423 -4.00 19.00 -18.70
N HIS A 424 -3.67 19.28 -19.96
CA HIS A 424 -4.01 18.43 -21.10
C HIS A 424 -2.79 17.70 -21.68
N TYR A 425 -1.75 17.53 -20.86
CA TYR A 425 -0.56 16.78 -21.24
C TYR A 425 -0.93 15.42 -21.83
N ASP A 426 -0.54 15.20 -23.10
CA ASP A 426 -1.05 14.10 -23.91
C ASP A 426 -0.70 12.72 -23.34
N VAL A 427 0.50 12.53 -22.82
CA VAL A 427 0.95 11.26 -22.21
C VAL A 427 0.08 10.89 -21.00
N LYS A 428 -0.31 11.89 -20.19
CA LYS A 428 -1.19 11.70 -19.04
C LYS A 428 -2.59 11.24 -19.45
N ILE A 429 -3.16 11.91 -20.46
CA ILE A 429 -4.51 11.56 -20.95
C ILE A 429 -4.49 10.21 -21.66
N LYS A 430 -3.50 9.94 -22.52
CA LYS A 430 -3.33 8.62 -23.15
C LYS A 430 -3.21 7.49 -22.11
N ALA A 431 -2.52 7.76 -21.00
CA ALA A 431 -2.41 6.78 -19.91
C ALA A 431 -3.76 6.54 -19.21
N ALA A 432 -4.60 7.56 -19.03
CA ALA A 432 -5.95 7.42 -18.52
C ALA A 432 -6.84 6.66 -19.52
N ASP A 433 -6.82 7.04 -20.80
CA ASP A 433 -7.59 6.39 -21.87
C ASP A 433 -7.22 4.90 -21.99
N LEU A 434 -5.94 4.56 -21.81
CA LEU A 434 -5.49 3.16 -21.82
C LEU A 434 -6.27 2.30 -20.82
N LEU A 435 -6.49 2.79 -19.59
CA LEU A 435 -7.28 2.06 -18.60
C LEU A 435 -8.77 2.10 -18.95
N LEU A 436 -9.31 3.26 -19.38
CA LEU A 436 -10.72 3.39 -19.74
C LEU A 436 -11.11 2.40 -20.84
N ASP A 437 -10.25 2.20 -21.83
CA ASP A 437 -10.47 1.28 -22.95
C ASP A 437 -10.27 -0.20 -22.55
N ASN A 438 -9.57 -0.46 -21.46
CA ASN A 438 -9.16 -1.81 -21.06
C ASN A 438 -9.72 -2.26 -19.69
N VAL A 439 -10.73 -1.60 -19.13
CA VAL A 439 -11.32 -2.01 -17.83
C VAL A 439 -11.67 -3.50 -17.83
N GLY A 440 -12.27 -4.02 -18.92
CA GLY A 440 -12.64 -5.43 -19.03
C GLY A 440 -11.46 -6.41 -19.13
N ASN A 441 -10.26 -5.93 -19.44
CA ASN A 441 -9.03 -6.71 -19.53
C ASN A 441 -8.19 -6.63 -18.26
N THR A 442 -8.66 -5.93 -17.24
CA THR A 442 -7.94 -5.81 -15.98
C THR A 442 -8.26 -6.96 -15.02
N PHE A 443 -7.32 -7.25 -14.15
CA PHE A 443 -7.47 -8.21 -13.06
C PHE A 443 -6.84 -7.67 -11.77
N VAL A 444 -7.21 -8.25 -10.65
CA VAL A 444 -6.61 -8.03 -9.34
C VAL A 444 -6.05 -9.33 -8.78
N THR A 445 -5.11 -9.22 -7.88
CA THR A 445 -4.60 -10.37 -7.13
C THR A 445 -5.52 -10.70 -5.96
N PRO A 446 -5.62 -11.98 -5.55
CA PRO A 446 -6.29 -12.36 -4.32
C PRO A 446 -5.75 -11.60 -3.10
N VAL A 447 -6.66 -11.11 -2.26
CA VAL A 447 -6.35 -10.33 -1.06
C VAL A 447 -6.59 -11.16 0.20
N PHE A 448 -5.55 -11.33 1.00
CA PHE A 448 -5.58 -12.10 2.25
C PHE A 448 -4.50 -11.61 3.23
N ASN A 449 -4.56 -12.05 4.48
CA ASN A 449 -3.51 -11.70 5.44
C ASN A 449 -2.16 -12.32 5.04
N GLY A 450 -1.26 -11.51 4.52
CA GLY A 450 0.04 -11.91 3.96
C GLY A 450 0.19 -11.63 2.47
N SER A 451 -0.86 -11.19 1.75
CA SER A 451 -0.78 -10.85 0.33
C SER A 451 0.24 -9.75 0.04
N ALA A 452 0.38 -8.75 0.92
CA ALA A 452 1.44 -7.73 0.80
C ALA A 452 2.85 -8.36 0.85
N SER A 453 3.09 -9.30 1.76
CA SER A 453 4.38 -10.02 1.84
C SER A 453 4.60 -10.92 0.61
N LEU A 454 3.55 -11.50 0.06
CA LEU A 454 3.64 -12.30 -1.17
C LEU A 454 4.02 -11.44 -2.38
N ARG A 455 3.46 -10.22 -2.48
CA ARG A 455 3.85 -9.26 -3.53
C ARG A 455 5.32 -8.89 -3.43
N ASP A 456 5.78 -8.53 -2.21
CA ASP A 456 7.20 -8.26 -1.97
C ASP A 456 8.08 -9.46 -2.37
N GLY A 457 7.66 -10.67 -2.04
CA GLY A 457 8.35 -11.92 -2.42
C GLY A 457 8.42 -12.10 -3.94
N ALA A 458 7.32 -11.87 -4.66
CA ALA A 458 7.28 -11.95 -6.12
C ALA A 458 8.28 -10.98 -6.79
N GLY A 459 8.29 -9.74 -6.35
CA GLY A 459 9.25 -8.74 -6.83
C GLY A 459 10.70 -9.11 -6.50
N GLN A 460 10.93 -9.63 -5.30
CA GLN A 460 12.27 -10.02 -4.84
C GLN A 460 12.88 -11.18 -5.65
N LEU A 461 12.06 -12.08 -6.21
CA LEU A 461 12.54 -13.12 -7.12
C LEU A 461 13.23 -12.51 -8.34
N ILE A 462 12.58 -11.57 -9.02
CA ILE A 462 13.15 -10.87 -10.19
C ILE A 462 14.38 -10.06 -9.78
N GLU A 463 14.29 -9.26 -8.72
CA GLU A 463 15.40 -8.40 -8.29
C GLU A 463 16.66 -9.19 -7.92
N ASN A 464 16.51 -10.31 -7.21
CA ASN A 464 17.64 -11.14 -6.86
C ASN A 464 18.24 -11.82 -8.08
N THR A 465 17.42 -12.28 -9.03
CA THR A 465 17.89 -12.87 -10.28
C THR A 465 18.70 -11.87 -11.09
N VAL A 466 18.18 -10.68 -11.36
CA VAL A 466 18.90 -9.60 -12.10
C VAL A 466 20.19 -9.21 -11.37
N LYS A 467 20.17 -9.10 -10.05
CA LYS A 467 21.34 -8.77 -9.23
C LYS A 467 22.41 -9.87 -9.30
N SER A 468 22.02 -11.14 -9.31
CA SER A 468 22.93 -12.27 -9.42
C SER A 468 23.58 -12.36 -10.79
N VAL A 469 22.82 -12.11 -11.86
CA VAL A 469 23.34 -11.99 -13.24
C VAL A 469 24.42 -10.89 -13.30
N ARG A 470 24.15 -9.71 -12.76
CA ARG A 470 25.14 -8.60 -12.73
C ARG A 470 26.42 -8.93 -11.96
N ARG A 471 26.35 -9.90 -11.04
CA ARG A 471 27.50 -10.39 -10.27
C ARG A 471 28.17 -11.58 -10.93
N SER A 472 27.80 -11.92 -12.17
CA SER A 472 28.27 -13.08 -12.93
C SER A 472 28.06 -14.40 -12.17
N GLN A 473 27.00 -14.47 -11.35
CA GLN A 473 26.61 -15.71 -10.70
C GLN A 473 25.84 -16.56 -11.73
N GLU A 474 26.15 -17.84 -11.79
CA GLU A 474 25.43 -18.80 -12.63
C GLU A 474 23.99 -18.97 -12.13
N ILE A 475 23.04 -18.84 -13.04
CA ILE A 475 21.61 -19.03 -12.79
C ILE A 475 21.24 -20.42 -13.29
N ASN A 476 21.12 -21.36 -12.39
CA ASN A 476 20.80 -22.76 -12.64
C ASN A 476 19.75 -23.26 -11.64
N ASP A 477 19.33 -24.53 -11.72
CA ASP A 477 18.28 -25.09 -10.86
C ASP A 477 18.65 -25.02 -9.36
N GLU A 478 19.91 -25.26 -9.00
CA GLU A 478 20.36 -25.14 -7.60
C GLU A 478 20.22 -23.71 -7.09
N TYR A 479 20.55 -22.72 -7.93
CA TYR A 479 20.32 -21.32 -7.63
C TYR A 479 18.82 -21.03 -7.44
N MET A 480 17.96 -21.52 -8.34
CA MET A 480 16.51 -21.28 -8.28
C MET A 480 15.88 -21.90 -7.05
N ASP A 481 16.23 -23.12 -6.70
CA ASP A 481 15.71 -23.80 -5.50
C ASP A 481 16.14 -23.06 -4.22
N LYS A 482 17.38 -22.58 -4.19
CA LYS A 482 17.86 -21.75 -3.09
C LYS A 482 17.13 -20.40 -3.04
N LEU A 483 16.95 -19.73 -4.18
CA LEU A 483 16.24 -18.45 -4.26
C LEU A 483 14.80 -18.58 -3.74
N TYR A 484 14.11 -19.64 -4.11
CA TYR A 484 12.76 -19.92 -3.64
C TYR A 484 12.73 -20.10 -2.11
N GLY A 485 13.64 -20.91 -1.57
CA GLY A 485 13.75 -21.10 -0.12
C GLY A 485 14.07 -19.80 0.64
N ASP A 486 15.02 -19.03 0.12
CA ASP A 486 15.43 -17.76 0.74
C ASP A 486 14.29 -16.74 0.75
N VAL A 487 13.55 -16.58 -0.37
CA VAL A 487 12.43 -15.66 -0.48
C VAL A 487 11.25 -16.12 0.36
N ALA A 488 10.89 -17.41 0.31
CA ALA A 488 9.81 -17.96 1.12
C ALA A 488 10.05 -17.74 2.62
N SER A 489 11.30 -17.96 3.07
CA SER A 489 11.68 -17.75 4.48
C SER A 489 11.72 -16.27 4.86
N LEU A 490 12.27 -15.40 4.00
CA LEU A 490 12.41 -13.96 4.28
C LEU A 490 11.04 -13.30 4.49
N TYR A 491 10.08 -13.63 3.64
CA TYR A 491 8.72 -13.06 3.67
C TYR A 491 7.71 -13.92 4.43
N ARG A 492 8.18 -15.01 5.07
CA ARG A 492 7.35 -15.96 5.85
C ARG A 492 6.24 -16.61 5.05
N LEU A 493 6.48 -16.84 3.77
CA LEU A 493 5.52 -17.46 2.85
C LEU A 493 5.39 -18.97 3.05
N ASP A 494 6.29 -19.58 3.80
CA ASP A 494 6.26 -20.97 4.30
C ASP A 494 5.34 -21.16 5.52
N GLN A 495 4.87 -20.05 6.11
CA GLN A 495 3.95 -20.03 7.25
C GLN A 495 2.64 -19.36 6.82
N PRO A 496 1.77 -20.04 6.07
CA PRO A 496 0.53 -19.44 5.58
C PRO A 496 -0.27 -18.90 6.76
N GLY A 497 -0.68 -17.65 6.67
CA GLY A 497 -1.74 -17.09 7.51
C GLY A 497 -2.93 -18.03 7.45
N GLY A 498 -3.73 -18.12 8.52
CA GLY A 498 -4.83 -19.08 8.64
C GLY A 498 -5.66 -19.20 7.34
N LYS A 499 -6.32 -20.34 7.15
CA LYS A 499 -7.18 -20.61 5.99
C LYS A 499 -8.62 -20.18 6.30
N GLY A 500 -9.35 -19.70 5.31
CA GLY A 500 -10.76 -19.30 5.45
C GLY A 500 -10.96 -18.08 6.36
N GLU A 501 -11.95 -18.10 7.25
CA GLU A 501 -12.20 -17.00 8.21
C GLU A 501 -10.98 -16.68 9.08
N ASP A 502 -10.07 -17.64 9.27
CA ASP A 502 -8.80 -17.44 9.96
C ASP A 502 -7.79 -16.61 9.15
N ALA A 503 -7.94 -16.48 7.83
CA ALA A 503 -7.09 -15.66 6.98
C ALA A 503 -7.29 -14.15 7.24
N PHE A 504 -8.42 -13.75 7.83
CA PHE A 504 -8.81 -12.36 8.08
C PHE A 504 -8.93 -12.02 9.57
N GLY A 505 -8.04 -12.54 10.41
CA GLY A 505 -7.92 -12.07 11.78
C GLY A 505 -8.58 -12.93 12.86
N ALA A 506 -8.90 -14.18 12.59
CA ALA A 506 -9.21 -15.12 13.67
C ALA A 506 -8.03 -15.24 14.64
N LYS A 507 -8.34 -15.33 15.92
CA LYS A 507 -7.40 -15.47 17.01
C LYS A 507 -6.36 -16.53 16.68
N LYS A 508 -5.16 -16.11 16.27
CA LYS A 508 -4.01 -17.00 16.29
C LYS A 508 -3.89 -17.50 17.72
N GLU A 509 -4.22 -18.75 17.97
CA GLU A 509 -3.90 -19.36 19.26
C GLU A 509 -2.39 -19.19 19.44
N LEU A 510 -2.04 -18.24 20.28
CA LEU A 510 -0.65 -18.07 20.68
C LEU A 510 -0.25 -19.41 21.28
N GLY A 511 0.59 -20.16 20.59
CA GLY A 511 1.05 -21.46 21.03
C GLY A 511 1.53 -21.40 22.47
N LYS A 512 1.61 -22.52 23.15
CA LYS A 512 2.09 -22.61 24.55
C LYS A 512 3.37 -21.82 24.69
N LEU A 513 3.42 -20.97 25.72
CA LEU A 513 4.62 -20.20 26.05
C LEU A 513 5.86 -21.11 26.04
N PRO A 514 6.94 -20.71 25.39
CA PRO A 514 8.21 -21.45 25.44
C PRO A 514 8.57 -21.82 26.87
N ALA A 515 9.07 -23.02 27.10
CA ALA A 515 9.40 -23.51 28.45
C ALA A 515 10.32 -22.53 29.20
N THR A 516 11.24 -21.87 28.51
CA THR A 516 12.11 -20.81 29.06
C THR A 516 11.33 -19.61 29.59
N SER A 517 10.27 -19.18 28.89
CA SER A 517 9.40 -18.07 29.31
C SER A 517 8.55 -18.44 30.52
N VAL A 518 8.06 -19.68 30.58
CA VAL A 518 7.33 -20.20 31.74
C VAL A 518 8.24 -20.27 32.96
N ILE A 519 9.48 -20.74 32.81
CA ILE A 519 10.47 -20.80 33.89
C ILE A 519 10.80 -19.38 34.40
N LEU A 520 11.00 -18.43 33.49
CA LEU A 520 11.30 -17.04 33.85
C LEU A 520 10.16 -16.38 34.62
N LEU A 521 8.93 -16.50 34.13
CA LEU A 521 7.72 -15.97 34.77
C LEU A 521 7.48 -16.61 36.14
N SER A 522 7.65 -17.94 36.23
CA SER A 522 7.50 -18.67 37.49
C SER A 522 8.57 -18.27 38.51
N SER A 523 9.82 -18.06 38.07
CA SER A 523 10.90 -17.58 38.93
C SER A 523 10.62 -16.16 39.44
N LEU A 524 10.14 -15.27 38.57
CA LEU A 524 9.75 -13.91 38.92
C LEU A 524 8.61 -13.89 39.95
N ALA A 525 7.57 -14.71 39.73
CA ALA A 525 6.47 -14.88 40.67
C ALA A 525 6.95 -15.43 42.02
N GLY A 526 7.89 -16.38 42.02
CA GLY A 526 8.53 -16.93 43.23
C GLY A 526 9.30 -15.86 44.03
N VAL A 527 10.07 -15.02 43.36
CA VAL A 527 10.77 -13.90 44.00
C VAL A 527 9.78 -12.91 44.64
N TRP A 528 8.70 -12.57 43.95
CA TRP A 528 7.66 -11.70 44.50
C TRP A 528 6.99 -12.30 45.72
N LEU A 529 6.66 -13.59 45.68
CA LEU A 529 6.11 -14.32 46.84
C LEU A 529 7.03 -14.25 48.04
N LEU A 530 8.35 -14.46 47.85
CA LEU A 530 9.36 -14.36 48.91
C LEU A 530 9.45 -12.95 49.49
N ILE A 531 9.37 -11.92 48.66
CA ILE A 531 9.34 -10.50 49.07
C ILE A 531 8.10 -10.22 49.92
N PHE A 532 6.90 -10.68 49.48
CA PHE A 532 5.68 -10.51 50.24
C PHE A 532 5.72 -11.25 51.57
N LEU A 533 6.21 -12.48 51.60
CA LEU A 533 6.37 -13.29 52.82
C LEU A 533 7.34 -12.60 53.82
N TYR A 534 8.45 -12.08 53.30
CA TYR A 534 9.43 -11.35 54.10
C TYR A 534 8.81 -10.07 54.73
N LEU A 535 8.06 -9.31 53.93
CA LEU A 535 7.36 -8.11 54.42
C LEU A 535 6.26 -8.43 55.43
N ALA A 536 5.53 -9.53 55.24
CA ALA A 536 4.50 -10.01 56.19
C ALA A 536 5.11 -10.48 57.53
N LEU A 537 6.21 -11.24 57.48
CA LEU A 537 6.96 -11.66 58.65
C LEU A 537 7.57 -10.46 59.41
N GLN A 538 8.08 -9.46 58.70
CA GLN A 538 8.55 -8.23 59.32
C GLN A 538 7.43 -7.43 59.99
N ALA A 539 6.28 -7.36 59.36
CA ALA A 539 5.11 -6.68 59.91
C ALA A 539 4.58 -7.41 61.19
N SER A 540 4.58 -8.74 61.16
CA SER A 540 4.21 -9.60 62.32
C SER A 540 5.20 -9.46 63.49
N LYS A 541 6.52 -9.48 63.21
CA LYS A 541 7.54 -9.24 64.25
C LYS A 541 7.43 -7.83 64.88
N ASN A 542 7.07 -6.83 64.06
CA ASN A 542 6.89 -5.47 64.54
C ASN A 542 5.61 -5.27 65.39
N LYS A 543 4.61 -6.15 65.22
CA LYS A 543 3.40 -6.17 66.05
C LYS A 543 3.68 -6.81 67.41
N ARG A 544 4.45 -7.93 67.45
CA ARG A 544 4.85 -8.61 68.66
C ARG A 544 5.82 -7.83 69.57
N ASN A 545 6.56 -6.92 69.03
CA ASN A 545 7.46 -6.04 69.83
C ASN A 545 6.78 -4.74 70.32
N LYS A 546 5.48 -4.60 70.11
CA LYS A 546 4.68 -3.47 70.56
C LYS A 546 3.65 -3.82 71.63
N GLU A 547 3.41 -5.12 71.84
CA GLU A 547 2.73 -5.70 73.00
C GLU A 547 3.77 -6.05 74.07
#